data_43f7576ea78c92d571833e58d5e58ccc
#
_entry.id   43f7576ea78c92d571833e58d5e58ccc
#
_cell.length_a   1.000
_cell.length_b   1.000
_cell.length_c   1.000
_cell.angle_alpha   90.00
_cell.angle_beta   90.00
_cell.angle_gamma   90.00
#
_symmetry.space_group_name_H-M   'P 1'
#
loop_
_entity.id
_entity.type
_entity.pdbx_description
1 polymer ?
#
loop_
_entity_poly.entity_id
_entity_poly.type
_entity_poly.pdbx_seq_one_letter_code
_entity_poly.pdbx_strand_id
1 'polypeptide(L)'
;MYIYKAVYIYIFYNLRYADDTTFMAESEEGLKSLLMKEENEIVGLKLNIQKTKIMASDPITSWQIDGETVEAVSDFIFGGSKITADGDCSHEIKRCLLLGRKVMTNLYSILKSRDITLPTKVCLVKVMVFPVVIYGCESWSIEKTECRRIDAFELWCWRRLLRVPWTSRRSNQSILKEISSEYSLEGLMLKLKLQYFGYLIQRLIHWKRP
;
A
#
# COMPACT_ATOMS: atom_id res chain seq x y z
N MET A 1 14.37 -2.08 -10.02
CA MET A 1 13.85 -0.69 -9.90
C MET A 1 13.50 -0.10 -11.27
N TYR A 2 12.73 -0.83 -12.10
CA TYR A 2 12.39 -0.40 -13.49
C TYR A 2 10.99 0.17 -13.66
N ILE A 3 10.13 0.15 -12.64
CA ILE A 3 8.72 0.56 -12.77
C ILE A 3 8.52 2.09 -12.78
N TYR A 4 9.51 2.86 -12.37
CA TYR A 4 9.43 4.33 -12.32
C TYR A 4 10.36 5.06 -13.29
N LYS A 5 10.92 4.37 -14.29
CA LYS A 5 12.00 4.88 -15.14
C LYS A 5 11.63 6.01 -16.11
N ALA A 6 10.38 6.33 -16.33
CA ALA A 6 10.04 7.28 -17.40
C ALA A 6 9.57 8.67 -16.96
N VAL A 7 9.10 8.89 -15.72
CA VAL A 7 8.45 10.17 -15.36
C VAL A 7 8.93 10.78 -14.03
N TYR A 8 9.58 10.02 -13.14
CA TYR A 8 9.86 10.46 -11.77
C TYR A 8 11.34 10.65 -11.40
N ILE A 9 12.28 10.41 -12.31
CA ILE A 9 13.71 10.38 -12.02
C ILE A 9 14.27 11.75 -11.54
N TYR A 10 13.56 12.83 -11.73
CA TYR A 10 14.07 14.18 -11.42
C TYR A 10 13.62 14.80 -10.09
N ILE A 11 12.71 14.20 -9.33
CA ILE A 11 12.05 14.95 -8.24
C ILE A 11 12.20 14.35 -6.83
N PHE A 12 12.46 13.06 -6.65
CA PHE A 12 12.44 12.45 -5.32
C PHE A 12 13.59 11.46 -5.09
N TYR A 13 14.78 12.00 -4.83
CA TYR A 13 15.88 11.18 -4.29
C TYR A 13 15.77 10.95 -2.79
N ASN A 14 14.86 11.64 -2.10
CA ASN A 14 14.71 11.62 -0.65
C ASN A 14 13.23 11.68 -0.29
N LEU A 15 12.71 10.60 0.31
CA LEU A 15 11.34 10.51 0.84
C LEU A 15 11.42 10.46 2.35
N ARG A 16 10.72 11.37 3.02
CA ARG A 16 10.66 11.44 4.49
C ARG A 16 9.25 11.17 4.99
N TYR A 17 9.15 10.35 6.02
CA TYR A 17 7.91 10.09 6.74
C TYR A 17 8.23 10.00 8.23
N ALA A 18 7.84 11.03 9.00
CA ALA A 18 8.23 11.21 10.40
C ALA A 18 9.76 11.15 10.58
N ASP A 19 10.25 10.16 11.31
CA ASP A 19 11.66 9.87 11.55
C ASP A 19 12.29 8.91 10.52
N ASP A 20 11.47 8.31 9.65
CA ASP A 20 11.94 7.43 8.59
C ASP A 20 12.30 8.22 7.33
N THR A 21 13.49 7.97 6.79
CA THR A 21 13.96 8.56 5.52
C THR A 21 14.32 7.45 4.55
N THR A 22 13.90 7.57 3.30
CA THR A 22 14.25 6.63 2.22
C THR A 22 14.97 7.38 1.11
N PHE A 23 16.19 6.95 0.78
CA PHE A 23 16.96 7.46 -0.34
C PHE A 23 16.83 6.52 -1.52
N MET A 24 16.80 7.09 -2.73
CA MET A 24 16.77 6.33 -3.97
C MET A 24 17.88 6.87 -4.89
N ALA A 25 18.66 5.99 -5.47
CA ALA A 25 19.68 6.30 -6.46
C ALA A 25 19.74 5.22 -7.53
N GLU A 26 20.29 5.55 -8.68
CA GLU A 26 20.52 4.61 -9.78
C GLU A 26 21.79 3.79 -9.60
N SER A 27 22.75 4.29 -8.81
CA SER A 27 24.04 3.65 -8.53
C SER A 27 24.39 3.71 -7.04
N GLU A 28 25.32 2.87 -6.63
CA GLU A 28 25.85 2.81 -5.27
C GLU A 28 26.55 4.13 -4.90
N GLU A 29 27.33 4.69 -5.81
CA GLU A 29 28.05 5.97 -5.62
C GLU A 29 27.07 7.13 -5.45
N GLY A 30 25.99 7.13 -6.25
CA GLY A 30 24.91 8.10 -6.13
C GLY A 30 24.24 8.04 -4.76
N LEU A 31 23.99 6.83 -4.24
CA LEU A 31 23.39 6.63 -2.93
C LEU A 31 24.31 7.10 -1.80
N LYS A 32 25.62 6.78 -1.87
CA LYS A 32 26.64 7.26 -0.91
C LYS A 32 26.72 8.79 -0.90
N SER A 33 26.70 9.41 -2.09
CA SER A 33 26.72 10.88 -2.21
C SER A 33 25.50 11.53 -1.57
N LEU A 34 24.31 10.95 -1.73
CA LEU A 34 23.08 11.43 -1.08
C LEU A 34 23.16 11.34 0.44
N LEU A 35 23.66 10.22 0.98
CA LEU A 35 23.82 10.04 2.42
C LEU A 35 24.79 11.05 3.02
N MET A 36 25.97 11.24 2.41
CA MET A 36 26.96 12.23 2.87
C MET A 36 26.42 13.66 2.84
N LYS A 37 25.61 14.00 1.83
CA LYS A 37 24.98 15.32 1.75
C LYS A 37 23.98 15.53 2.88
N GLU A 38 23.18 14.53 3.20
CA GLU A 38 22.17 14.60 4.25
C GLU A 38 22.82 14.72 5.64
N GLU A 39 23.88 13.98 5.93
CA GLU A 39 24.61 14.09 7.20
C GLU A 39 25.19 15.50 7.42
N ASN A 40 25.57 16.18 6.34
CA ASN A 40 26.06 17.57 6.41
C ASN A 40 24.92 18.61 6.59
N GLU A 41 23.69 18.31 6.10
CA GLU A 41 22.55 19.22 6.18
C GLU A 41 21.76 19.13 7.49
N ILE A 42 21.75 17.94 8.14
CA ILE A 42 21.00 17.70 9.37
C ILE A 42 21.91 17.84 10.60
N VAL A 43 21.99 19.03 11.12
CA VAL A 43 22.73 19.32 12.35
C VAL A 43 22.11 18.57 13.55
N GLY A 44 22.85 17.59 14.07
CA GLY A 44 22.49 16.91 15.35
C GLY A 44 21.74 15.60 15.24
N LEU A 45 21.37 15.12 14.06
CA LEU A 45 20.80 13.78 13.88
C LEU A 45 21.86 12.83 13.30
N LYS A 46 22.04 11.68 13.94
CA LYS A 46 22.92 10.60 13.46
C LYS A 46 22.10 9.47 12.86
N LEU A 47 22.60 8.96 11.72
CA LEU A 47 22.04 7.79 11.09
C LEU A 47 22.15 6.57 12.03
N ASN A 48 21.04 5.87 12.24
CA ASN A 48 21.07 4.61 13.00
C ASN A 48 21.35 3.44 12.05
N ILE A 49 22.62 3.08 11.88
CA ILE A 49 23.08 2.06 10.94
C ILE A 49 22.41 0.70 11.19
N GLN A 50 22.19 0.32 12.45
CA GLN A 50 21.55 -0.94 12.80
C GLN A 50 20.07 -1.03 12.35
N LYS A 51 19.38 0.10 12.24
CA LYS A 51 18.00 0.18 11.72
C LYS A 51 17.95 0.46 10.23
N THR A 52 19.06 0.91 9.66
CA THR A 52 19.16 1.23 8.22
C THR A 52 19.23 -0.06 7.43
N LYS A 53 18.49 -0.10 6.32
CA LYS A 53 18.45 -1.25 5.42
C LYS A 53 18.68 -0.78 3.99
N ILE A 54 19.36 -1.62 3.21
CA ILE A 54 19.55 -1.38 1.79
C ILE A 54 18.77 -2.40 0.97
N MET A 55 18.15 -1.92 -0.10
CA MET A 55 17.47 -2.74 -1.07
C MET A 55 17.92 -2.37 -2.47
N ALA A 56 18.26 -3.35 -3.30
CA ALA A 56 18.60 -3.14 -4.69
C ALA A 56 17.89 -4.16 -5.58
N SER A 57 17.77 -3.82 -6.86
CA SER A 57 17.20 -4.72 -7.88
C SER A 57 18.15 -5.88 -8.19
N ASP A 58 19.47 -5.61 -8.12
CA ASP A 58 20.50 -6.63 -8.30
C ASP A 58 21.05 -7.11 -6.95
N PRO A 59 21.55 -8.36 -6.86
CA PRO A 59 22.10 -8.90 -5.63
C PRO A 59 23.30 -8.06 -5.13
N ILE A 60 23.19 -7.47 -3.94
CA ILE A 60 24.29 -6.80 -3.26
C ILE A 60 24.98 -7.80 -2.34
N THR A 61 26.30 -7.93 -2.48
CA THR A 61 27.10 -8.83 -1.65
C THR A 61 27.41 -8.27 -0.27
N SER A 62 27.70 -6.97 -0.19
CA SER A 62 27.89 -6.25 1.10
C SER A 62 27.85 -4.75 0.84
N TRP A 63 27.31 -4.00 1.77
CA TRP A 63 27.32 -2.55 1.75
C TRP A 63 27.70 -2.01 3.13
N GLN A 64 28.56 -0.99 3.16
CA GLN A 64 29.08 -0.43 4.40
C GLN A 64 28.90 1.08 4.43
N ILE A 65 28.51 1.59 5.61
CA ILE A 65 28.48 3.00 5.96
C ILE A 65 29.41 3.16 7.17
N ASP A 66 30.39 4.04 7.10
CA ASP A 66 31.38 4.32 8.17
C ASP A 66 32.06 3.07 8.73
N GLY A 67 32.29 2.05 7.88
CA GLY A 67 32.91 0.79 8.28
C GLY A 67 31.95 -0.23 8.93
N GLU A 68 30.68 0.13 9.15
CA GLU A 68 29.65 -0.79 9.62
C GLU A 68 28.84 -1.37 8.46
N THR A 69 28.56 -2.67 8.53
CA THR A 69 27.79 -3.36 7.46
C THR A 69 26.31 -3.10 7.61
N VAL A 70 25.67 -2.66 6.52
CA VAL A 70 24.22 -2.45 6.44
C VAL A 70 23.52 -3.73 5.98
N GLU A 71 22.37 -4.05 6.60
CA GLU A 71 21.56 -5.20 6.24
C GLU A 71 20.95 -5.04 4.84
N ALA A 72 21.26 -5.96 3.92
CA ALA A 72 20.61 -6.04 2.62
C ALA A 72 19.29 -6.81 2.74
N VAL A 73 18.20 -6.22 2.26
CA VAL A 73 16.86 -6.81 2.33
C VAL A 73 16.18 -6.86 0.96
N SER A 74 15.31 -7.83 0.77
CA SER A 74 14.47 -7.95 -0.43
C SER A 74 13.20 -7.11 -0.36
N ASP A 75 12.80 -6.71 0.84
CA ASP A 75 11.62 -5.90 1.08
C ASP A 75 11.74 -5.11 2.39
N PHE A 76 11.00 -4.01 2.49
CA PHE A 76 10.88 -3.24 3.73
C PHE A 76 9.52 -2.54 3.80
N ILE A 77 9.17 -2.04 4.99
CA ILE A 77 7.95 -1.27 5.20
C ILE A 77 8.31 0.21 5.30
N PHE A 78 7.72 1.03 4.43
CA PHE A 78 7.84 2.48 4.46
C PHE A 78 6.46 3.12 4.41
N GLY A 79 6.19 4.09 5.30
CA GLY A 79 4.89 4.73 5.38
C GLY A 79 3.71 3.76 5.60
N GLY A 80 3.96 2.60 6.22
CA GLY A 80 2.95 1.55 6.43
C GLY A 80 2.70 0.62 5.23
N SER A 81 3.35 0.82 4.08
CA SER A 81 3.25 -0.04 2.90
C SER A 81 4.52 -0.88 2.71
N LYS A 82 4.35 -2.15 2.33
CA LYS A 82 5.45 -3.04 2.02
C LYS A 82 5.95 -2.81 0.60
N ILE A 83 7.23 -2.47 0.47
CA ILE A 83 7.93 -2.25 -0.80
C ILE A 83 8.86 -3.42 -1.04
N THR A 84 8.90 -3.96 -2.25
CA THR A 84 9.74 -5.07 -2.68
C THR A 84 10.71 -4.64 -3.77
N ALA A 85 11.89 -5.28 -3.84
CA ALA A 85 12.93 -4.95 -4.80
C ALA A 85 12.51 -5.17 -6.27
N ASP A 86 11.63 -6.15 -6.50
CA ASP A 86 11.08 -6.48 -7.82
C ASP A 86 9.87 -5.60 -8.21
N GLY A 87 9.36 -4.78 -7.28
CA GLY A 87 8.17 -3.95 -7.49
C GLY A 87 6.86 -4.72 -7.53
N ASP A 88 6.86 -6.03 -7.15
CA ASP A 88 5.63 -6.82 -7.07
C ASP A 88 4.79 -6.43 -5.85
N CYS A 89 3.57 -5.95 -6.09
CA CYS A 89 2.64 -5.55 -5.05
C CYS A 89 1.78 -6.71 -4.51
N SER A 90 1.90 -7.93 -5.03
CA SER A 90 1.03 -9.05 -4.60
C SER A 90 1.23 -9.41 -3.12
N HIS A 91 2.43 -9.28 -2.59
CA HIS A 91 2.70 -9.48 -1.16
C HIS A 91 2.03 -8.41 -0.30
N GLU A 92 2.06 -7.15 -0.73
CA GLU A 92 1.37 -6.06 -0.04
C GLU A 92 -0.14 -6.21 -0.10
N ILE A 93 -0.70 -6.54 -1.27
CA ILE A 93 -2.13 -6.82 -1.42
C ILE A 93 -2.57 -7.93 -0.45
N LYS A 94 -1.85 -9.05 -0.41
CA LYS A 94 -2.14 -10.15 0.54
C LYS A 94 -2.09 -9.68 1.99
N ARG A 95 -1.09 -8.88 2.36
CA ARG A 95 -0.94 -8.31 3.71
C ARG A 95 -2.14 -7.43 4.07
N CYS A 96 -2.53 -6.51 3.18
CA CYS A 96 -3.68 -5.61 3.39
C CYS A 96 -5.00 -6.39 3.49
N LEU A 97 -5.22 -7.43 2.66
CA LEU A 97 -6.37 -8.30 2.77
C LEU A 97 -6.43 -9.06 4.11
N LEU A 98 -5.28 -9.51 4.63
CA LEU A 98 -5.19 -10.15 5.95
C LEU A 98 -5.51 -9.17 7.08
N LEU A 99 -4.99 -7.94 7.02
CA LEU A 99 -5.33 -6.87 7.97
C LEU A 99 -6.83 -6.55 7.92
N GLY A 100 -7.40 -6.41 6.74
CA GLY A 100 -8.84 -6.21 6.57
C GLY A 100 -9.68 -7.35 7.17
N ARG A 101 -9.24 -8.61 7.02
CA ARG A 101 -9.88 -9.77 7.68
C ARG A 101 -9.81 -9.68 9.21
N LYS A 102 -8.69 -9.24 9.75
CA LYS A 102 -8.52 -9.03 11.21
C LYS A 102 -9.48 -7.96 11.72
N VAL A 103 -9.56 -6.81 11.04
CA VAL A 103 -10.52 -5.73 11.39
C VAL A 103 -11.96 -6.23 11.29
N MET A 104 -12.34 -6.91 10.21
CA MET A 104 -13.68 -7.47 10.03
C MET A 104 -14.04 -8.48 11.13
N THR A 105 -13.05 -9.23 11.62
CA THR A 105 -13.23 -10.19 12.73
C THR A 105 -13.43 -9.47 14.06
N ASN A 106 -12.68 -8.39 14.32
CA ASN A 106 -12.85 -7.56 15.51
C ASN A 106 -14.23 -6.87 15.57
N LEU A 107 -14.77 -6.50 14.39
CA LEU A 107 -16.11 -5.90 14.29
C LEU A 107 -17.25 -6.91 14.43
N TYR A 108 -16.96 -8.21 14.47
CA TYR A 108 -17.99 -9.26 14.40
C TYR A 108 -19.05 -9.15 15.49
N SER A 109 -18.70 -8.80 16.72
CA SER A 109 -19.64 -8.61 17.83
C SER A 109 -20.68 -7.52 17.52
N ILE A 110 -20.21 -6.39 16.98
CA ILE A 110 -21.03 -5.24 16.58
C ILE A 110 -21.93 -5.64 15.39
N LEU A 111 -21.33 -6.26 14.37
CA LEU A 111 -22.06 -6.69 13.17
C LEU A 111 -23.11 -7.79 13.48
N LYS A 112 -22.92 -8.52 14.58
CA LYS A 112 -23.88 -9.53 15.06
C LYS A 112 -25.09 -8.91 15.76
N SER A 113 -25.01 -7.70 16.32
CA SER A 113 -26.13 -7.06 17.01
C SER A 113 -27.39 -6.99 16.12
N ARG A 114 -28.56 -7.18 16.71
CA ARG A 114 -29.86 -7.03 16.04
C ARG A 114 -30.35 -5.58 16.05
N ASP A 115 -29.82 -4.76 16.96
CA ASP A 115 -30.23 -3.36 17.15
C ASP A 115 -29.66 -2.43 16.08
N ILE A 116 -28.63 -2.90 15.35
CA ILE A 116 -27.98 -2.13 14.28
C ILE A 116 -28.59 -2.53 12.93
N THR A 117 -29.05 -1.53 12.17
CA THR A 117 -29.66 -1.75 10.85
C THR A 117 -28.63 -2.23 9.82
N LEU A 118 -29.10 -2.91 8.78
CA LEU A 118 -28.22 -3.38 7.69
C LEU A 118 -27.45 -2.23 7.01
N PRO A 119 -28.05 -1.11 6.64
CA PRO A 119 -27.32 0.02 6.05
C PRO A 119 -26.19 0.53 6.96
N THR A 120 -26.41 0.64 8.27
CA THR A 120 -25.40 1.05 9.23
C THR A 120 -24.23 0.06 9.28
N LYS A 121 -24.53 -1.26 9.27
CA LYS A 121 -23.50 -2.30 9.22
C LYS A 121 -22.67 -2.24 7.93
N VAL A 122 -23.31 -2.00 6.79
CA VAL A 122 -22.64 -1.81 5.50
C VAL A 122 -21.72 -0.58 5.56
N CYS A 123 -22.22 0.52 6.12
CA CYS A 123 -21.41 1.74 6.33
C CYS A 123 -20.19 1.45 7.22
N LEU A 124 -20.35 0.73 8.33
CA LEU A 124 -19.23 0.36 9.21
C LEU A 124 -18.16 -0.44 8.47
N VAL A 125 -18.54 -1.42 7.66
CA VAL A 125 -17.57 -2.19 6.86
C VAL A 125 -16.84 -1.29 5.87
N LYS A 126 -17.55 -0.42 5.17
CA LYS A 126 -16.96 0.53 4.21
C LYS A 126 -16.01 1.53 4.86
N VAL A 127 -16.31 2.01 6.08
CA VAL A 127 -15.51 3.02 6.77
C VAL A 127 -14.35 2.41 7.58
N MET A 128 -14.51 1.21 8.12
CA MET A 128 -13.54 0.62 9.03
C MET A 128 -12.65 -0.45 8.37
N VAL A 129 -13.20 -1.22 7.42
CA VAL A 129 -12.47 -2.35 6.81
C VAL A 129 -11.83 -1.95 5.50
N PHE A 130 -12.57 -1.32 4.60
CA PHE A 130 -12.09 -0.98 3.26
C PHE A 130 -10.88 -0.05 3.27
N PRO A 131 -10.80 1.03 4.07
CA PRO A 131 -9.61 1.89 4.11
C PRO A 131 -8.33 1.15 4.48
N VAL A 132 -8.41 0.13 5.33
CA VAL A 132 -7.25 -0.71 5.68
C VAL A 132 -6.78 -1.55 4.50
N VAL A 133 -7.72 -2.00 3.66
CA VAL A 133 -7.41 -2.83 2.49
C VAL A 133 -6.87 -2.03 1.32
N ILE A 134 -7.42 -0.82 1.11
CA ILE A 134 -7.05 0.04 -0.02
C ILE A 134 -5.89 0.99 0.28
N TYR A 135 -5.32 0.94 1.48
CA TYR A 135 -4.22 1.80 1.88
C TYR A 135 -3.02 1.63 0.94
N GLY A 136 -2.57 2.71 0.30
CA GLY A 136 -1.46 2.71 -0.65
C GLY A 136 -1.77 2.08 -2.01
N CYS A 137 -3.04 1.75 -2.31
CA CYS A 137 -3.42 1.07 -3.54
C CYS A 137 -3.15 1.90 -4.82
N GLU A 138 -2.93 3.19 -4.69
CA GLU A 138 -2.64 4.08 -5.80
C GLU A 138 -1.36 3.67 -6.54
N SER A 139 -0.38 3.15 -5.80
CA SER A 139 0.91 2.69 -6.33
C SER A 139 0.89 1.26 -6.87
N TRP A 140 -0.16 0.47 -6.63
CA TRP A 140 -0.15 -0.95 -6.97
C TRP A 140 -0.34 -1.21 -8.46
N SER A 141 0.48 -2.11 -9.02
CA SER A 141 0.25 -2.70 -10.34
C SER A 141 -0.61 -3.96 -10.17
N ILE A 142 -1.94 -3.79 -10.27
CA ILE A 142 -2.90 -4.87 -9.96
C ILE A 142 -3.09 -5.76 -11.19
N GLU A 143 -2.76 -7.02 -11.07
CA GLU A 143 -3.02 -8.04 -12.08
C GLU A 143 -4.42 -8.66 -11.92
N LYS A 144 -4.88 -9.42 -12.94
CA LYS A 144 -6.17 -10.11 -12.90
C LYS A 144 -6.31 -11.09 -11.75
N THR A 145 -5.21 -11.68 -11.30
CA THR A 145 -5.17 -12.61 -10.17
C THR A 145 -5.45 -11.90 -8.85
N GLU A 146 -4.91 -10.71 -8.68
CA GLU A 146 -5.13 -9.85 -7.52
C GLU A 146 -6.55 -9.27 -7.51
N CYS A 147 -7.09 -8.86 -8.66
CA CYS A 147 -8.50 -8.45 -8.78
C CYS A 147 -9.43 -9.54 -8.23
N ARG A 148 -9.23 -10.79 -8.64
CA ARG A 148 -10.04 -11.93 -8.14
C ARG A 148 -9.92 -12.14 -6.63
N ARG A 149 -8.75 -11.90 -6.05
CA ARG A 149 -8.54 -11.97 -4.58
C ARG A 149 -9.26 -10.87 -3.85
N ILE A 150 -9.24 -9.66 -4.40
CA ILE A 150 -9.94 -8.48 -3.87
C ILE A 150 -11.44 -8.70 -3.92
N ASP A 151 -11.99 -9.16 -5.02
CA ASP A 151 -13.40 -9.50 -5.19
C ASP A 151 -13.85 -10.60 -4.22
N ALA A 152 -13.01 -11.66 -4.09
CA ALA A 152 -13.29 -12.75 -3.16
C ALA A 152 -13.30 -12.26 -1.70
N PHE A 153 -12.43 -11.31 -1.35
CA PHE A 153 -12.40 -10.70 -0.03
C PHE A 153 -13.66 -9.84 0.21
N GLU A 154 -14.04 -9.02 -0.76
CA GLU A 154 -15.26 -8.20 -0.66
C GLU A 154 -16.49 -9.08 -0.44
N LEU A 155 -16.66 -10.12 -1.25
CA LEU A 155 -17.74 -11.09 -1.10
C LEU A 155 -17.70 -11.81 0.26
N TRP A 156 -16.51 -12.14 0.76
CA TRP A 156 -16.37 -12.73 2.09
C TRP A 156 -16.86 -11.77 3.18
N CYS A 157 -16.54 -10.46 3.08
CA CYS A 157 -17.04 -9.45 4.01
C CYS A 157 -18.58 -9.41 4.01
N TRP A 158 -19.20 -9.36 2.82
CA TRP A 158 -20.64 -9.26 2.69
C TRP A 158 -21.37 -10.54 3.14
N ARG A 159 -20.83 -11.72 2.79
CA ARG A 159 -21.38 -12.99 3.29
C ARG A 159 -21.32 -13.07 4.81
N ARG A 160 -20.21 -12.65 5.40
CA ARG A 160 -20.04 -12.62 6.85
C ARG A 160 -21.01 -11.64 7.52
N LEU A 161 -21.22 -10.47 6.95
CA LEU A 161 -22.16 -9.45 7.41
C LEU A 161 -23.60 -9.97 7.37
N LEU A 162 -24.00 -10.59 6.25
CA LEU A 162 -25.33 -11.16 6.04
C LEU A 162 -25.52 -12.54 6.72
N ARG A 163 -24.48 -13.10 7.35
CA ARG A 163 -24.45 -14.45 7.96
C ARG A 163 -24.80 -15.56 6.96
N VAL A 164 -24.42 -15.41 5.71
CA VAL A 164 -24.61 -16.40 4.66
C VAL A 164 -23.36 -17.29 4.60
N PRO A 165 -23.45 -18.59 4.98
CA PRO A 165 -22.32 -19.49 4.88
C PRO A 165 -21.92 -19.69 3.41
N TRP A 166 -20.64 -19.97 3.17
CA TRP A 166 -20.12 -20.19 1.82
C TRP A 166 -20.77 -21.41 1.13
N THR A 167 -21.25 -22.38 1.91
CA THR A 167 -21.97 -23.57 1.43
C THR A 167 -23.41 -23.28 0.97
N SER A 168 -23.93 -22.10 1.26
CA SER A 168 -25.26 -21.69 0.82
C SER A 168 -25.31 -21.57 -0.70
N ARG A 169 -26.37 -22.07 -1.33
CA ARG A 169 -26.64 -21.95 -2.77
C ARG A 169 -26.95 -20.51 -3.22
N ARG A 170 -26.87 -19.55 -2.33
CA ARG A 170 -27.14 -18.14 -2.62
C ARG A 170 -26.04 -17.56 -3.54
N SER A 171 -26.44 -16.99 -4.69
CA SER A 171 -25.52 -16.46 -5.68
C SER A 171 -24.81 -15.18 -5.18
N ASN A 172 -23.60 -14.92 -5.68
CA ASN A 172 -22.85 -13.71 -5.37
C ASN A 172 -23.60 -12.45 -5.80
N GLN A 173 -24.26 -12.49 -6.97
CA GLN A 173 -25.08 -11.38 -7.47
C GLN A 173 -26.21 -11.03 -6.52
N SER A 174 -26.90 -12.04 -5.95
CA SER A 174 -27.97 -11.84 -4.97
C SER A 174 -27.46 -11.14 -3.71
N ILE A 175 -26.23 -11.46 -3.26
CA ILE A 175 -25.59 -10.84 -2.10
C ILE A 175 -25.26 -9.38 -2.40
N LEU A 176 -24.62 -9.11 -3.51
CA LEU A 176 -24.23 -7.75 -3.92
C LEU A 176 -25.47 -6.87 -4.12
N LYS A 177 -26.55 -7.41 -4.70
CA LYS A 177 -27.82 -6.69 -4.86
C LYS A 177 -28.45 -6.30 -3.53
N GLU A 178 -28.38 -7.16 -2.51
CA GLU A 178 -28.90 -6.85 -1.17
C GLU A 178 -28.08 -5.77 -0.45
N ILE A 179 -26.77 -5.77 -0.64
CA ILE A 179 -25.88 -4.76 -0.09
C ILE A 179 -26.08 -3.40 -0.76
N SER A 180 -26.53 -3.38 -2.03
CA SER A 180 -26.74 -2.16 -2.83
C SER A 180 -25.53 -1.24 -2.83
N SER A 181 -24.32 -1.81 -2.98
CA SER A 181 -23.08 -1.04 -3.00
C SER A 181 -22.96 -0.28 -4.31
N GLU A 182 -22.77 1.03 -4.23
CA GLU A 182 -22.58 1.92 -5.39
C GLU A 182 -21.32 1.55 -6.20
N TYR A 183 -20.25 1.16 -5.49
CA TYR A 183 -19.00 0.72 -6.07
C TYR A 183 -18.54 -0.58 -5.43
N SER A 184 -17.93 -1.48 -6.23
CA SER A 184 -17.13 -2.59 -5.72
C SER A 184 -15.84 -2.08 -5.08
N LEU A 185 -15.19 -2.91 -4.29
CA LEU A 185 -13.90 -2.57 -3.69
C LEU A 185 -12.84 -2.30 -4.78
N GLU A 186 -12.82 -3.09 -5.86
CA GLU A 186 -11.98 -2.86 -7.03
C GLU A 186 -12.29 -1.51 -7.70
N GLY A 187 -13.58 -1.19 -7.90
CA GLY A 187 -14.02 0.09 -8.45
C GLY A 187 -13.59 1.29 -7.59
N LEU A 188 -13.62 1.15 -6.26
CA LEU A 188 -13.11 2.17 -5.35
C LEU A 188 -11.60 2.37 -5.49
N MET A 189 -10.84 1.27 -5.58
CA MET A 189 -9.38 1.34 -5.80
C MET A 189 -9.05 2.02 -7.13
N LEU A 190 -9.75 1.67 -8.21
CA LEU A 190 -9.57 2.31 -9.51
C LEU A 190 -9.88 3.82 -9.45
N LYS A 191 -10.95 4.20 -8.77
CA LYS A 191 -11.30 5.61 -8.55
C LYS A 191 -10.18 6.37 -7.85
N LEU A 192 -9.61 5.83 -6.77
CA LEU A 192 -8.50 6.43 -6.04
C LEU A 192 -7.25 6.58 -6.91
N LYS A 193 -6.91 5.56 -7.69
CA LYS A 193 -5.79 5.60 -8.65
C LYS A 193 -5.97 6.71 -9.69
N LEU A 194 -7.16 6.83 -10.27
CA LEU A 194 -7.46 7.87 -11.25
C LEU A 194 -7.41 9.28 -10.63
N GLN A 195 -7.91 9.44 -9.41
CA GLN A 195 -7.82 10.71 -8.68
C GLN A 195 -6.37 11.10 -8.40
N TYR A 196 -5.56 10.15 -7.93
CA TYR A 196 -4.14 10.37 -7.68
C TYR A 196 -3.39 10.71 -8.97
N PHE A 197 -3.64 9.99 -10.05
CA PHE A 197 -3.05 10.26 -11.36
C PHE A 197 -3.44 11.66 -11.88
N GLY A 198 -4.71 12.04 -11.75
CA GLY A 198 -5.19 13.38 -12.11
C GLY A 198 -4.46 14.48 -11.33
N TYR A 199 -4.27 14.28 -10.02
CA TYR A 199 -3.51 15.19 -9.17
C TYR A 199 -2.04 15.32 -9.62
N LEU A 200 -1.39 14.21 -9.95
CA LEU A 200 -0.02 14.21 -10.45
C LEU A 200 0.12 14.98 -11.77
N ILE A 201 -0.80 14.78 -12.71
CA ILE A 201 -0.82 15.49 -14.00
C ILE A 201 -0.97 16.99 -13.78
N GLN A 202 -1.90 17.42 -12.93
CA GLN A 202 -2.08 18.85 -12.61
C GLN A 202 -0.81 19.47 -12.03
N ARG A 203 -0.13 18.76 -11.14
CA ARG A 203 1.12 19.22 -10.53
C ARG A 203 2.25 19.35 -11.56
N LEU A 204 2.38 18.41 -12.49
CA LEU A 204 3.35 18.45 -13.59
C LEU A 204 3.08 19.60 -14.55
N ILE A 205 1.83 19.90 -14.87
CA ILE A 205 1.43 21.03 -15.74
C ILE A 205 1.74 22.36 -15.04
N HIS A 206 1.50 22.45 -13.74
CA HIS A 206 1.75 23.68 -12.98
C HIS A 206 3.25 24.01 -12.88
N TRP A 207 4.11 22.98 -12.77
CA TRP A 207 5.57 23.17 -12.77
C TRP A 207 6.12 23.64 -14.12
N LYS A 208 5.51 23.27 -15.24
CA LYS A 208 5.97 23.66 -16.59
C LYS A 208 5.49 25.05 -17.02
N ARG A 209 4.81 25.81 -16.18
CA ARG A 209 4.50 27.22 -16.47
C ARG A 209 5.71 28.06 -16.07
N PRO A 210 6.32 28.80 -17.05
CA PRO A 210 7.46 29.67 -16.80
C PRO A 210 7.10 30.79 -15.81
#